data_209f50df64b5847c248b7335ca5e8408
#
_entry.id   209f50df64b5847c248b7335ca5e8408
#
_cell.length_a   1.000
_cell.length_b   1.000
_cell.length_c   1.000
_cell.angle_alpha   90.00
_cell.angle_beta   90.00
_cell.angle_gamma   90.00
#
_symmetry.space_group_name_H-M   'P 1'
#
loop_
_entity.id
_entity.type
_entity.pdbx_description
1 polymer ?
#
loop_
_entity_poly.entity_id
_entity_poly.type
_entity_poly.pdbx_seq_one_letter_code
_entity_poly.pdbx_strand_id
1 'polypeptide(L)'
;MFNAKKNGFTLLELIIVMALTLVILGMVFQMLNTNTRIMSDVNVKSTLQSDGQAIQEKLSKIGMQAISIECNGEKDVDLLTINSLNESGEKCKFEVGKEKNENKKLYIGEYEADNDDGNKSLKIKKVFTDNLKEINVLQAQDHKSAEIEIILSKKKGYSYITYPVNIKFTFRNKDK
;
A
#
# COMPACT_ATOMS: atom_id res chain seq x y z
N MET A 1 -17.92 -70.73 23.46
CA MET A 1 -17.67 -70.20 22.08
C MET A 1 -18.86 -69.28 21.74
N PHE A 2 -18.67 -67.96 21.85
CA PHE A 2 -19.72 -67.01 21.51
C PHE A 2 -19.65 -66.77 19.98
N ASN A 3 -20.65 -67.29 19.26
CA ASN A 3 -20.82 -67.02 17.85
C ASN A 3 -21.43 -65.62 17.71
N ALA A 4 -20.60 -64.61 17.55
CA ALA A 4 -21.08 -63.24 17.23
C ALA A 4 -21.64 -63.25 15.80
N LYS A 5 -22.96 -63.11 15.66
CA LYS A 5 -23.63 -62.86 14.37
C LYS A 5 -23.04 -61.59 13.80
N LYS A 6 -22.29 -61.64 12.70
CA LYS A 6 -21.87 -60.49 11.93
C LYS A 6 -23.07 -59.97 11.14
N ASN A 7 -23.72 -58.92 11.62
CA ASN A 7 -24.74 -58.21 10.86
C ASN A 7 -24.03 -57.47 9.71
N GLY A 8 -24.39 -57.82 8.47
CA GLY A 8 -23.93 -57.10 7.29
C GLY A 8 -24.70 -55.79 7.11
N PHE A 9 -24.10 -54.79 6.52
CA PHE A 9 -24.77 -53.54 6.15
C PHE A 9 -25.88 -53.81 5.14
N THR A 10 -26.98 -53.12 5.28
CA THR A 10 -28.10 -53.15 4.30
C THR A 10 -27.74 -52.23 3.12
N LEU A 11 -28.22 -52.53 1.92
CA LEU A 11 -28.05 -51.73 0.74
C LEU A 11 -28.60 -50.30 0.94
N LEU A 12 -29.68 -50.18 1.66
CA LEU A 12 -30.31 -48.90 2.02
C LEU A 12 -29.39 -48.04 2.90
N GLU A 13 -28.74 -48.63 3.89
CA GLU A 13 -27.83 -47.94 4.80
C GLU A 13 -26.60 -47.38 4.04
N LEU A 14 -26.10 -48.16 3.07
CA LEU A 14 -25.00 -47.72 2.21
C LEU A 14 -25.38 -46.52 1.34
N ILE A 15 -26.60 -46.51 0.75
CA ILE A 15 -27.09 -45.40 -0.05
C ILE A 15 -27.24 -44.13 0.80
N ILE A 16 -27.81 -44.25 2.03
CA ILE A 16 -27.97 -43.11 2.94
C ILE A 16 -26.59 -42.52 3.32
N VAL A 17 -25.60 -43.36 3.66
CA VAL A 17 -24.26 -42.90 4.00
C VAL A 17 -23.60 -42.18 2.82
N MET A 18 -23.70 -42.74 1.60
CA MET A 18 -23.22 -42.08 0.41
C MET A 18 -23.83 -40.70 0.16
N ALA A 19 -25.16 -40.59 0.30
CA ALA A 19 -25.89 -39.34 0.16
C ALA A 19 -25.40 -38.27 1.18
N LEU A 20 -25.30 -38.65 2.46
CA LEU A 20 -24.81 -37.77 3.51
C LEU A 20 -23.38 -37.35 3.30
N THR A 21 -22.50 -38.26 2.82
CA THR A 21 -21.11 -37.97 2.52
C THR A 21 -21.00 -36.91 1.41
N LEU A 22 -21.80 -37.00 0.34
CA LEU A 22 -21.82 -36.02 -0.74
C LEU A 22 -22.25 -34.64 -0.25
N VAL A 23 -23.24 -34.55 0.65
CA VAL A 23 -23.66 -33.27 1.25
C VAL A 23 -22.51 -32.65 2.07
N ILE A 24 -21.84 -33.44 2.90
CA ILE A 24 -20.73 -32.96 3.73
C ILE A 24 -19.57 -32.50 2.84
N LEU A 25 -19.21 -33.27 1.82
CA LEU A 25 -18.15 -32.89 0.86
C LEU A 25 -18.48 -31.58 0.15
N GLY A 26 -19.74 -31.35 -0.23
CA GLY A 26 -20.19 -30.09 -0.81
C GLY A 26 -20.00 -28.89 0.13
N MET A 27 -20.32 -29.03 1.41
CA MET A 27 -20.11 -27.98 2.42
C MET A 27 -18.62 -27.69 2.64
N VAL A 28 -17.79 -28.73 2.75
CA VAL A 28 -16.33 -28.59 2.90
C VAL A 28 -15.72 -27.86 1.69
N PHE A 29 -16.16 -28.20 0.47
CA PHE A 29 -15.68 -27.54 -0.73
C PHE A 29 -16.01 -26.02 -0.77
N GLN A 30 -17.23 -25.64 -0.37
CA GLN A 30 -17.61 -24.23 -0.25
C GLN A 30 -16.75 -23.50 0.80
N MET A 31 -16.49 -24.14 1.94
CA MET A 31 -15.66 -23.58 2.99
C MET A 31 -14.22 -23.34 2.51
N LEU A 32 -13.63 -24.28 1.78
CA LEU A 32 -12.29 -24.13 1.20
C LEU A 32 -12.22 -22.97 0.20
N ASN A 33 -13.21 -22.85 -0.68
CA ASN A 33 -13.26 -21.73 -1.63
C ASN A 33 -13.38 -20.37 -0.94
N THR A 34 -14.17 -20.29 0.11
CA THR A 34 -14.31 -19.06 0.90
C THR A 34 -12.99 -18.70 1.61
N ASN A 35 -12.34 -19.69 2.23
CA ASN A 35 -11.08 -19.49 2.91
C ASN A 35 -9.96 -19.02 1.97
N THR A 36 -9.87 -19.57 0.76
CA THR A 36 -8.87 -19.14 -0.23
C THR A 36 -9.09 -17.69 -0.69
N ARG A 37 -10.34 -17.25 -0.82
CA ARG A 37 -10.67 -15.84 -1.12
C ARG A 37 -10.25 -14.92 0.02
N ILE A 38 -10.67 -15.21 1.25
CA ILE A 38 -10.31 -14.42 2.44
C ILE A 38 -8.80 -14.33 2.59
N MET A 39 -8.08 -15.44 2.44
CA MET A 39 -6.63 -15.46 2.53
C MET A 39 -5.94 -14.61 1.45
N SER A 40 -6.50 -14.60 0.23
CA SER A 40 -6.04 -13.71 -0.83
C SER A 40 -6.23 -12.24 -0.47
N ASP A 41 -7.39 -11.87 0.06
CA ASP A 41 -7.72 -10.49 0.46
C ASP A 41 -6.81 -10.01 1.59
N VAL A 42 -6.61 -10.85 2.61
CA VAL A 42 -5.72 -10.55 3.74
C VAL A 42 -4.28 -10.34 3.26
N ASN A 43 -3.78 -11.19 2.38
CA ASN A 43 -2.43 -11.06 1.84
C ASN A 43 -2.26 -9.76 1.03
N VAL A 44 -3.23 -9.40 0.18
CA VAL A 44 -3.20 -8.15 -0.58
C VAL A 44 -3.23 -6.96 0.36
N LYS A 45 -4.14 -6.96 1.34
CA LYS A 45 -4.25 -5.88 2.33
C LYS A 45 -2.97 -5.72 3.15
N SER A 46 -2.38 -6.82 3.62
CA SER A 46 -1.12 -6.81 4.36
C SER A 46 0.05 -6.23 3.54
N THR A 47 0.13 -6.58 2.25
CA THR A 47 1.14 -5.99 1.34
C THR A 47 0.97 -4.48 1.22
N LEU A 48 -0.26 -4.01 0.92
CA LEU A 48 -0.54 -2.58 0.78
C LEU A 48 -0.31 -1.82 2.09
N GLN A 49 -0.63 -2.43 3.22
CA GLN A 49 -0.38 -1.85 4.55
C GLN A 49 1.11 -1.72 4.85
N SER A 50 1.91 -2.72 4.53
CA SER A 50 3.37 -2.68 4.68
C SER A 50 4.00 -1.60 3.80
N ASP A 51 3.59 -1.53 2.50
CA ASP A 51 4.04 -0.48 1.58
C ASP A 51 3.65 0.90 2.12
N GLY A 52 2.40 1.05 2.57
CA GLY A 52 1.87 2.29 3.13
C GLY A 52 2.60 2.76 4.38
N GLN A 53 2.93 1.85 5.29
CA GLN A 53 3.73 2.17 6.48
C GLN A 53 5.13 2.66 6.13
N ALA A 54 5.81 2.00 5.18
CA ALA A 54 7.13 2.42 4.72
C ALA A 54 7.11 3.81 4.08
N ILE A 55 6.09 4.11 3.27
CA ILE A 55 5.87 5.43 2.66
C ILE A 55 5.61 6.47 3.75
N GLN A 56 4.70 6.18 4.68
CA GLN A 56 4.34 7.07 5.77
C GLN A 56 5.54 7.41 6.66
N GLU A 57 6.34 6.42 7.03
CA GLU A 57 7.55 6.62 7.84
C GLU A 57 8.55 7.54 7.12
N LYS A 58 8.84 7.26 5.83
CA LYS A 58 9.80 8.07 5.07
C LYS A 58 9.31 9.50 4.88
N LEU A 59 8.05 9.69 4.46
CA LEU A 59 7.48 11.01 4.24
C LEU A 59 7.29 11.80 5.54
N SER A 60 6.96 11.14 6.66
CA SER A 60 6.89 11.79 7.96
C SER A 60 8.26 12.34 8.40
N LYS A 61 9.34 11.58 8.18
CA LYS A 61 10.71 12.06 8.46
C LYS A 61 11.06 13.29 7.61
N ILE A 62 10.75 13.25 6.31
CA ILE A 62 10.97 14.38 5.40
C ILE A 62 10.13 15.58 5.82
N GLY A 63 8.84 15.35 6.13
CA GLY A 63 7.87 16.39 6.49
C GLY A 63 8.20 17.11 7.79
N MET A 64 8.82 16.44 8.78
CA MET A 64 9.25 17.07 10.03
C MET A 64 10.30 18.17 9.83
N GLN A 65 11.08 18.08 8.76
CA GLN A 65 12.14 19.04 8.42
C GLN A 65 11.79 19.89 7.17
N ALA A 66 10.58 19.73 6.66
CA ALA A 66 10.14 20.41 5.45
C ALA A 66 9.99 21.92 5.65
N ILE A 67 10.40 22.69 4.64
CA ILE A 67 10.29 24.13 4.53
C ILE A 67 9.10 24.50 3.64
N SER A 68 8.96 23.82 2.51
CA SER A 68 7.88 24.06 1.54
C SER A 68 7.58 22.83 0.71
N ILE A 69 6.40 22.82 0.11
CA ILE A 69 5.97 21.83 -0.87
C ILE A 69 5.60 22.55 -2.16
N GLU A 70 6.01 21.98 -3.27
CA GLU A 70 5.68 22.42 -4.63
C GLU A 70 5.04 21.26 -5.39
N CYS A 71 3.87 21.46 -5.98
CA CYS A 71 3.19 20.47 -6.80
C CYS A 71 2.40 21.13 -7.94
N ASN A 72 2.20 20.40 -9.03
CA ASN A 72 1.43 20.84 -10.17
C ASN A 72 -0.02 20.34 -10.06
N GLY A 73 -0.79 20.93 -9.13
CA GLY A 73 -2.18 20.57 -8.88
C GLY A 73 -2.43 19.95 -7.52
N GLU A 74 -3.69 19.62 -7.23
CA GLU A 74 -4.12 19.07 -5.94
C GLU A 74 -4.50 17.58 -6.05
N LYS A 75 -4.96 17.14 -7.22
CA LYS A 75 -5.43 15.76 -7.46
C LYS A 75 -4.59 15.06 -8.49
N ASP A 76 -4.32 13.78 -8.21
CA ASP A 76 -3.55 12.87 -9.07
C ASP A 76 -2.24 13.46 -9.58
N VAL A 77 -1.48 14.03 -8.66
CA VAL A 77 -0.22 14.73 -8.92
C VAL A 77 0.83 13.74 -9.43
N ASP A 78 1.48 14.06 -10.53
CA ASP A 78 2.54 13.21 -11.10
C ASP A 78 3.88 13.36 -10.37
N LEU A 79 4.17 14.56 -9.89
CA LEU A 79 5.39 14.90 -9.19
C LEU A 79 5.13 15.92 -8.09
N LEU A 80 5.56 15.59 -6.89
CA LEU A 80 5.55 16.44 -5.71
C LEU A 80 7.00 16.69 -5.29
N THR A 81 7.35 17.94 -5.09
CA THR A 81 8.65 18.35 -4.60
C THR A 81 8.54 18.88 -3.18
N ILE A 82 9.35 18.36 -2.27
CA ILE A 82 9.42 18.78 -0.86
C ILE A 82 10.81 19.36 -0.62
N ASN A 83 10.89 20.67 -0.34
CA ASN A 83 12.11 21.31 0.09
C ASN A 83 12.25 21.10 1.60
N SER A 84 13.38 20.57 2.05
CA SER A 84 13.63 20.17 3.43
C SER A 84 15.05 20.49 3.86
N LEU A 85 15.36 20.28 5.14
CA LEU A 85 16.73 20.30 5.65
C LEU A 85 17.20 18.88 5.91
N ASN A 86 18.49 18.61 5.68
CA ASN A 86 19.11 17.35 6.09
C ASN A 86 19.45 17.40 7.60
N GLU A 87 20.00 16.31 8.14
CA GLU A 87 20.42 16.22 9.55
C GLU A 87 21.54 17.24 9.91
N SER A 88 22.31 17.69 8.91
CA SER A 88 23.35 18.72 9.06
C SER A 88 22.81 20.15 8.93
N GLY A 89 21.51 20.33 8.68
CA GLY A 89 20.88 21.64 8.48
C GLY A 89 21.06 22.25 7.09
N GLU A 90 21.59 21.48 6.13
CA GLU A 90 21.71 21.92 4.75
C GLU A 90 20.41 21.69 3.98
N LYS A 91 20.13 22.56 3.03
CA LYS A 91 18.94 22.44 2.19
C LYS A 91 19.06 21.21 1.29
N CYS A 92 18.03 20.41 1.29
CA CYS A 92 17.88 19.24 0.40
C CYS A 92 16.50 19.23 -0.24
N LYS A 93 16.38 18.57 -1.37
CA LYS A 93 15.16 18.48 -2.16
C LYS A 93 14.74 17.04 -2.29
N PHE A 94 13.49 16.74 -1.95
CA PHE A 94 12.93 15.42 -2.16
C PHE A 94 11.87 15.47 -3.26
N GLU A 95 11.93 14.54 -4.18
CA GLU A 95 10.93 14.34 -5.21
C GLU A 95 10.14 13.07 -4.93
N VAL A 96 8.82 13.19 -4.85
CA VAL A 96 7.87 12.08 -4.69
C VAL A 96 7.02 12.05 -5.94
N GLY A 97 7.04 10.97 -6.67
CA GLY A 97 6.32 10.95 -7.93
C GLY A 97 6.10 9.57 -8.52
N LYS A 98 5.42 9.60 -9.66
CA LYS A 98 5.16 8.41 -10.48
C LYS A 98 6.37 8.14 -11.40
N GLU A 99 6.73 6.87 -11.56
CA GLU A 99 7.78 6.49 -12.51
C GLU A 99 7.30 6.77 -13.95
N LYS A 100 8.11 7.45 -14.75
CA LYS A 100 7.74 7.90 -16.12
C LYS A 100 7.28 6.78 -17.05
N ASN A 101 7.75 5.54 -16.84
CA ASN A 101 7.40 4.39 -17.70
C ASN A 101 6.32 3.48 -17.09
N GLU A 102 5.98 3.67 -15.82
CA GLU A 102 5.03 2.83 -15.09
C GLU A 102 4.28 3.66 -14.06
N ASN A 103 3.13 4.22 -14.44
CA ASN A 103 2.30 5.10 -13.59
C ASN A 103 1.87 4.49 -12.23
N LYS A 104 2.11 3.20 -12.02
CA LYS A 104 1.79 2.50 -10.77
C LYS A 104 2.93 2.46 -9.76
N LYS A 105 4.12 2.91 -10.13
CA LYS A 105 5.28 2.92 -9.24
C LYS A 105 5.44 4.27 -8.57
N LEU A 106 5.49 4.25 -7.24
CA LEU A 106 5.84 5.42 -6.43
C LEU A 106 7.33 5.39 -6.12
N TYR A 107 8.03 6.46 -6.48
CA TYR A 107 9.40 6.65 -6.06
C TYR A 107 9.54 7.86 -5.14
N ILE A 108 10.57 7.83 -4.29
CA ILE A 108 11.06 8.97 -3.53
C ILE A 108 12.54 9.14 -3.88
N GLY A 109 12.88 10.30 -4.43
CA GLY A 109 14.24 10.69 -4.80
C GLY A 109 14.76 11.77 -3.85
N GLU A 110 16.02 11.72 -3.46
CA GLU A 110 16.73 12.73 -2.69
C GLU A 110 17.78 13.39 -3.59
N TYR A 111 17.72 14.71 -3.67
CA TYR A 111 18.65 15.54 -4.44
C TYR A 111 19.44 16.43 -3.48
N GLU A 112 20.72 16.65 -3.78
CA GLU A 112 21.49 17.68 -3.08
C GLU A 112 20.94 19.07 -3.44
N ALA A 113 21.06 20.02 -2.51
CA ALA A 113 20.70 21.40 -2.78
C ALA A 113 21.50 21.94 -3.97
N ASP A 114 20.85 22.73 -4.82
CA ASP A 114 21.46 23.32 -6.00
C ASP A 114 22.79 23.99 -5.66
N ASN A 115 23.88 23.42 -6.11
CA ASN A 115 25.08 24.19 -6.31
C ASN A 115 24.81 25.15 -7.47
N ASP A 116 25.35 26.38 -7.43
CA ASP A 116 25.13 27.51 -8.36
C ASP A 116 25.14 27.17 -9.86
N ASP A 117 25.54 25.95 -10.23
CA ASP A 117 25.65 25.45 -11.62
C ASP A 117 24.37 24.80 -12.18
N GLY A 118 23.27 24.80 -11.44
CA GLY A 118 21.98 24.29 -11.93
C GLY A 118 21.94 22.78 -12.22
N ASN A 119 22.95 22.03 -11.86
CA ASN A 119 23.04 20.59 -12.10
C ASN A 119 22.55 19.83 -10.86
N LYS A 120 21.28 19.40 -10.91
CA LYS A 120 20.67 18.57 -9.85
C LYS A 120 21.34 17.21 -9.84
N SER A 121 22.18 16.93 -8.83
CA SER A 121 22.72 15.59 -8.65
C SER A 121 21.75 14.74 -7.85
N LEU A 122 21.22 13.69 -8.47
CA LEU A 122 20.39 12.70 -7.81
C LEU A 122 21.28 11.88 -6.87
N LYS A 123 21.05 12.01 -5.55
CA LYS A 123 21.78 11.26 -4.53
C LYS A 123 21.23 9.84 -4.36
N ILE A 124 19.94 9.71 -4.21
CA ILE A 124 19.26 8.43 -3.99
C ILE A 124 17.88 8.47 -4.64
N LYS A 125 17.54 7.44 -5.40
CA LYS A 125 16.15 7.18 -5.87
C LYS A 125 15.73 5.80 -5.43
N LYS A 126 14.63 5.70 -4.69
CA LYS A 126 14.07 4.44 -4.20
C LYS A 126 12.62 4.30 -4.59
N VAL A 127 12.25 3.17 -5.18
CA VAL A 127 10.87 2.77 -5.41
C VAL A 127 10.31 2.17 -4.13
N PHE A 128 9.15 2.63 -3.69
CA PHE A 128 8.48 2.22 -2.45
C PHE A 128 7.36 1.23 -2.68
N THR A 129 6.64 1.36 -3.80
CA THR A 129 5.55 0.44 -4.15
C THR A 129 5.31 0.41 -5.65
N ASP A 130 4.82 -0.73 -6.15
CA ASP A 130 4.33 -0.93 -7.53
C ASP A 130 2.78 -0.88 -7.59
N ASN A 131 2.14 -0.47 -6.50
CA ASN A 131 0.70 -0.51 -6.33
C ASN A 131 0.07 0.88 -6.18
N LEU A 132 0.73 1.93 -6.68
CA LEU A 132 0.23 3.30 -6.66
C LEU A 132 -1.03 3.41 -7.54
N LYS A 133 -2.05 4.10 -7.02
CA LYS A 133 -3.22 4.49 -7.79
C LYS A 133 -3.20 5.98 -8.08
N GLU A 134 -3.11 6.82 -7.04
CA GLU A 134 -3.15 8.29 -7.16
C GLU A 134 -2.43 8.95 -5.99
N ILE A 135 -1.99 10.20 -6.19
CA ILE A 135 -1.37 11.07 -5.19
C ILE A 135 -2.18 12.36 -5.15
N ASN A 136 -2.76 12.68 -4.00
CA ASN A 136 -3.47 13.92 -3.78
C ASN A 136 -2.71 14.78 -2.77
N VAL A 137 -2.67 16.09 -3.00
CA VAL A 137 -1.97 17.04 -2.13
C VAL A 137 -2.92 18.18 -1.79
N LEU A 138 -3.17 18.35 -0.51
CA LEU A 138 -3.95 19.45 0.03
C LEU A 138 -3.02 20.36 0.83
N GLN A 139 -2.79 21.55 0.32
CA GLN A 139 -2.01 22.56 1.01
C GLN A 139 -2.94 23.55 1.70
N ALA A 140 -2.69 23.86 2.96
CA ALA A 140 -3.48 24.85 3.68
C ALA A 140 -3.29 26.26 3.06
N GLN A 141 -4.32 27.08 3.11
CA GLN A 141 -4.31 28.45 2.55
C GLN A 141 -3.20 29.33 3.14
N ASP A 142 -2.80 29.09 4.38
CA ASP A 142 -1.71 29.79 5.04
C ASP A 142 -0.31 29.29 4.64
N HIS A 143 -0.24 28.27 3.78
CA HIS A 143 0.99 27.59 3.35
C HIS A 143 1.87 27.08 4.51
N LYS A 144 1.29 26.91 5.71
CA LYS A 144 2.02 26.42 6.89
C LYS A 144 1.87 24.94 7.14
N SER A 145 0.93 24.29 6.49
CA SER A 145 0.73 22.85 6.58
C SER A 145 0.34 22.27 5.24
N ALA A 146 0.61 20.98 5.07
CA ALA A 146 0.21 20.20 3.92
C ALA A 146 -0.26 18.81 4.36
N GLU A 147 -1.23 18.29 3.62
CA GLU A 147 -1.72 16.93 3.74
C GLU A 147 -1.51 16.22 2.41
N ILE A 148 -0.84 15.08 2.47
CA ILE A 148 -0.59 14.22 1.30
C ILE A 148 -1.40 12.95 1.51
N GLU A 149 -2.28 12.65 0.56
CA GLU A 149 -3.00 11.40 0.50
C GLU A 149 -2.46 10.57 -0.66
N ILE A 150 -1.90 9.40 -0.36
CA ILE A 150 -1.42 8.45 -1.36
C ILE A 150 -2.35 7.25 -1.33
N ILE A 151 -3.01 6.98 -2.45
CA ILE A 151 -3.91 5.85 -2.57
C ILE A 151 -3.19 4.71 -3.28
N LEU A 152 -3.03 3.61 -2.55
CA LEU A 152 -2.49 2.37 -3.07
C LEU A 152 -3.61 1.46 -3.50
N SER A 153 -3.43 0.69 -4.58
CA SER A 153 -4.44 -0.28 -5.04
C SER A 153 -3.79 -1.52 -5.64
N LYS A 154 -4.37 -2.67 -5.34
CA LYS A 154 -3.92 -3.95 -5.89
C LYS A 154 -5.09 -4.83 -6.25
N LYS A 155 -5.02 -5.43 -7.45
CA LYS A 155 -5.96 -6.45 -7.91
C LYS A 155 -5.27 -7.80 -7.89
N LYS A 156 -5.89 -8.79 -7.25
CA LYS A 156 -5.45 -10.18 -7.27
C LYS A 156 -6.67 -11.09 -7.40
N GLY A 157 -6.80 -11.79 -8.54
CA GLY A 157 -7.99 -12.57 -8.83
C GLY A 157 -9.25 -11.70 -8.87
N TYR A 158 -10.22 -12.03 -8.03
CA TYR A 158 -11.49 -11.28 -7.89
C TYR A 158 -11.40 -10.12 -6.90
N SER A 159 -10.33 -10.05 -6.11
CA SER A 159 -10.14 -9.03 -5.08
C SER A 159 -9.53 -7.77 -5.66
N TYR A 160 -10.17 -6.63 -5.38
CA TYR A 160 -9.64 -5.29 -5.65
C TYR A 160 -9.66 -4.50 -4.34
N ILE A 161 -8.50 -4.20 -3.81
CA ILE A 161 -8.35 -3.53 -2.52
C ILE A 161 -7.64 -2.21 -2.73
N THR A 162 -8.14 -1.17 -2.08
CA THR A 162 -7.52 0.15 -1.99
C THR A 162 -7.12 0.42 -0.55
N TYR A 163 -5.99 1.08 -0.37
CA TYR A 163 -5.46 1.47 0.94
C TYR A 163 -4.99 2.93 0.89
N PRO A 164 -5.66 3.85 1.61
CA PRO A 164 -5.23 5.24 1.69
C PRO A 164 -4.12 5.40 2.73
N VAL A 165 -3.12 6.20 2.41
CA VAL A 165 -2.02 6.61 3.29
C VAL A 165 -2.10 8.11 3.43
N ASN A 166 -2.51 8.61 4.61
CA ASN A 166 -2.66 10.03 4.88
C ASN A 166 -1.50 10.51 5.73
N ILE A 167 -0.84 11.58 5.28
CA ILE A 167 0.30 12.18 5.94
C ILE A 167 0.05 13.66 6.04
N LYS A 168 0.04 14.17 7.28
CA LYS A 168 -0.13 15.60 7.56
C LYS A 168 1.07 16.12 8.32
N PHE A 169 1.63 17.23 7.86
CA PHE A 169 2.74 17.88 8.53
C PHE A 169 2.64 19.40 8.45
N THR A 170 3.24 20.04 9.43
CA THR A 170 3.31 21.50 9.56
C THR A 170 4.75 21.94 9.35
N PHE A 171 4.95 22.93 8.47
CA PHE A 171 6.28 23.47 8.18
C PHE A 171 6.81 24.28 9.36
N ARG A 172 7.86 23.79 10.00
CA ARG A 172 8.47 24.45 11.17
C ARG A 172 9.57 25.43 10.79
N ASN A 173 10.16 25.29 9.60
CA ASN A 173 11.36 26.01 9.18
C ASN A 173 11.09 27.05 8.07
N LYS A 174 9.84 27.54 7.96
CA LYS A 174 9.45 28.47 6.90
C LYS A 174 10.14 29.84 6.97
N ASP A 175 10.59 30.23 8.17
CA ASP A 175 11.16 31.55 8.45
C ASP A 175 12.69 31.55 8.60
N LYS A 176 13.40 30.51 8.07
CA LYS A 176 14.85 30.43 8.09
C LYS A 176 15.46 30.52 6.69
#